data_9c0b0c57b1ada71f0bfcae60654fa119
#
_entry.id   9c0b0c57b1ada71f0bfcae60654fa119
#
_cell.length_a   1.000
_cell.length_b   1.000
_cell.length_c   1.000
_cell.angle_alpha   90.00
_cell.angle_beta   90.00
_cell.angle_gamma   90.00
#
_symmetry.space_group_name_H-M   'P 1'
#
loop_
_entity.id
_entity.type
_entity.pdbx_description
1 polymer ?
#
loop_
_entity_poly.entity_id
_entity_poly.type
_entity_poly.pdbx_seq_one_letter_code
_entity_poly.pdbx_strand_id
1 'polypeptide(L)'
;MTLTTHNAGWRLLRGGALMIAAVLMPMLPLWSQQPTVPLGPASTLPGAGQGTVLDRVVAVVNGDLILESDIDEELRFESIQPYRTANGEQSRERTVRRLIDRTLILQQAELEPEETDISDKELDAQLATLRRDIPACKQYHCETEAGWQKYIGDQGFTVKEFRERWRQRMQLLKFIEVRFRNGIRISDDDIKNYYEKTMLPEYAERHVAPPKLGSIFPRIEEVLLQQQVGNLLRDWLKSLRAQGRVRIMRADEVAP
;
A
#
# COMPACT_ATOMS: atom_id res chain seq x y z
N MET A 1 -0.94 27.99 50.41
CA MET A 1 0.43 28.26 50.83
C MET A 1 1.33 28.21 49.66
N THR A 2 1.67 29.40 49.28
CA THR A 2 2.86 30.01 48.68
C THR A 2 3.28 29.56 47.28
N LEU A 3 2.93 30.47 46.38
CA LEU A 3 3.55 30.80 45.10
C LEU A 3 5.06 31.05 45.22
N THR A 4 5.83 30.68 44.24
CA THR A 4 7.07 31.39 43.90
C THR A 4 7.24 31.46 42.40
N THR A 5 7.02 32.64 41.89
CA THR A 5 7.39 33.15 40.57
C THR A 5 8.90 33.47 40.56
N HIS A 6 9.60 33.15 39.48
CA HIS A 6 10.91 33.76 39.17
C HIS A 6 10.93 34.32 37.76
N ASN A 7 10.88 35.64 37.76
CA ASN A 7 11.13 36.56 36.66
C ASN A 7 12.62 36.97 36.72
N ALA A 8 13.34 37.01 35.62
CA ALA A 8 14.53 37.83 35.35
C ALA A 8 15.08 37.44 33.97
N GLY A 9 15.43 38.26 33.06
CA GLY A 9 15.67 39.70 33.04
C GLY A 9 16.33 40.00 31.73
N TRP A 10 15.83 40.97 31.04
CA TRP A 10 16.37 41.55 29.82
C TRP A 10 17.70 42.27 30.12
N ARG A 11 18.73 42.01 29.31
CA ARG A 11 19.87 42.92 29.19
C ARG A 11 20.07 43.31 27.76
N LEU A 12 19.71 44.55 27.48
CA LEU A 12 20.20 45.38 26.37
C LEU A 12 21.69 45.65 26.54
N LEU A 13 22.49 45.45 25.52
CA LEU A 13 23.79 46.07 25.38
C LEU A 13 23.90 46.80 24.05
N ARG A 14 24.16 48.07 24.24
CA ARG A 14 24.37 49.12 23.26
C ARG A 14 25.72 48.99 22.55
N GLY A 15 25.76 49.40 21.27
CA GLY A 15 26.76 50.38 20.78
C GLY A 15 28.06 49.81 20.27
N GLY A 16 28.27 49.93 18.98
CA GLY A 16 29.58 49.81 18.33
C GLY A 16 29.47 50.22 16.86
N ALA A 17 29.49 51.54 16.62
CA ALA A 17 29.65 52.08 15.28
C ALA A 17 31.10 51.90 14.85
N LEU A 18 31.34 51.12 13.81
CA LEU A 18 32.64 51.04 13.12
C LEU A 18 32.49 51.65 11.73
N MET A 19 33.07 52.83 11.57
CA MET A 19 33.30 53.48 10.28
C MET A 19 34.26 52.63 9.45
N ILE A 20 33.81 52.14 8.31
CA ILE A 20 34.70 51.55 7.30
C ILE A 20 34.82 52.55 6.17
N ALA A 21 36.04 53.06 6.02
CA ALA A 21 36.47 53.96 4.94
C ALA A 21 36.32 53.25 3.58
N ALA A 22 35.58 53.89 2.66
CA ALA A 22 35.48 53.47 1.28
C ALA A 22 36.76 53.80 0.54
N VAL A 23 37.56 52.80 0.18
CA VAL A 23 38.65 52.92 -0.79
C VAL A 23 38.06 52.71 -2.18
N LEU A 24 37.89 53.79 -2.91
CA LEU A 24 37.59 53.82 -4.33
C LEU A 24 38.80 53.31 -5.13
N MET A 25 38.76 52.06 -5.59
CA MET A 25 39.67 51.58 -6.65
C MET A 25 38.94 51.68 -8.00
N PRO A 26 39.58 52.26 -9.03
CA PRO A 26 39.00 52.32 -10.36
C PRO A 26 39.10 50.95 -11.02
N MET A 27 37.91 50.34 -11.28
CA MET A 27 37.83 49.15 -12.11
C MET A 27 38.07 49.49 -13.57
N LEU A 28 39.20 49.04 -14.10
CA LEU A 28 39.46 48.97 -15.55
C LEU A 28 38.63 47.81 -16.13
N PRO A 29 37.91 47.97 -17.26
CA PRO A 29 37.20 46.91 -17.91
C PRO A 29 38.20 45.96 -18.60
N LEU A 30 38.40 44.79 -18.05
CA LEU A 30 39.02 43.67 -18.75
C LEU A 30 38.03 43.18 -19.83
N TRP A 31 38.30 43.57 -21.05
CA TRP A 31 37.65 42.94 -22.21
C TRP A 31 38.14 41.49 -22.29
N SER A 32 37.34 40.59 -21.79
CA SER A 32 37.50 39.14 -21.99
C SER A 32 37.12 38.83 -23.43
N GLN A 33 38.14 38.66 -24.29
CA GLN A 33 37.95 38.08 -25.61
C GLN A 33 37.61 36.61 -25.42
N GLN A 34 36.35 36.28 -25.52
CA GLN A 34 35.93 34.87 -25.64
C GLN A 34 36.39 34.33 -27.00
N PRO A 35 37.17 33.26 -27.06
CA PRO A 35 37.45 32.61 -28.32
C PRO A 35 36.10 32.08 -28.89
N THR A 36 35.71 32.64 -30.03
CA THR A 36 34.62 32.06 -30.83
C THR A 36 35.11 30.73 -31.38
N VAL A 37 34.73 29.64 -30.71
CA VAL A 37 34.85 28.29 -31.27
C VAL A 37 33.87 28.22 -32.43
N PRO A 38 34.34 27.96 -33.69
CA PRO A 38 33.41 27.77 -34.78
C PRO A 38 32.54 26.57 -34.46
N LEU A 39 31.21 26.79 -34.41
CA LEU A 39 30.24 25.73 -34.40
C LEU A 39 30.45 24.87 -35.67
N GLY A 40 31.18 23.78 -35.51
CA GLY A 40 31.18 22.72 -36.51
C GLY A 40 29.74 22.28 -36.82
N PRO A 41 29.49 21.75 -38.02
CA PRO A 41 28.14 21.26 -38.34
C PRO A 41 27.68 20.37 -37.22
N ALA A 42 26.47 20.62 -36.69
CA ALA A 42 25.86 19.84 -35.65
C ALA A 42 25.98 18.35 -36.05
N SER A 43 26.89 17.66 -35.37
CA SER A 43 26.91 16.19 -35.49
C SER A 43 25.52 15.74 -35.08
N THR A 44 24.72 15.41 -36.07
CA THR A 44 23.49 14.61 -35.84
C THR A 44 23.95 13.39 -35.08
N LEU A 45 23.69 13.37 -33.77
CA LEU A 45 23.82 12.16 -32.96
C LEU A 45 23.13 11.06 -33.76
N PRO A 46 23.81 9.94 -34.05
CA PRO A 46 23.19 8.83 -34.73
C PRO A 46 21.94 8.49 -33.92
N GLY A 47 20.78 8.42 -34.59
CA GLY A 47 19.44 8.45 -34.06
C GLY A 47 19.36 7.81 -32.69
N ALA A 48 18.72 8.53 -31.77
CA ALA A 48 18.30 7.95 -30.50
C ALA A 48 17.63 6.62 -30.85
N GLY A 49 18.37 5.52 -30.68
CA GLY A 49 17.85 4.19 -30.95
C GLY A 49 16.53 4.10 -30.21
N GLN A 50 15.49 3.66 -30.87
CA GLN A 50 14.20 3.42 -30.22
C GLN A 50 14.50 2.47 -29.07
N GLY A 51 14.65 3.04 -27.86
CA GLY A 51 14.89 2.23 -26.66
C GLY A 51 13.74 1.24 -26.52
N THR A 52 14.05 0.02 -26.18
CA THR A 52 13.02 -0.96 -25.85
C THR A 52 12.38 -0.54 -24.54
N VAL A 53 11.07 -0.34 -24.55
CA VAL A 53 10.31 -0.11 -23.31
C VAL A 53 10.37 -1.41 -22.50
N LEU A 54 11.03 -1.38 -21.35
CA LEU A 54 11.16 -2.53 -20.46
C LEU A 54 9.89 -2.71 -19.59
N ASP A 55 9.31 -1.62 -19.13
CA ASP A 55 8.07 -1.61 -18.34
C ASP A 55 7.41 -0.23 -18.45
N ARG A 56 6.17 -0.11 -17.99
CA ARG A 56 5.41 1.12 -18.03
C ARG A 56 4.92 1.50 -16.64
N VAL A 57 5.09 2.77 -16.26
CA VAL A 57 4.49 3.32 -15.04
C VAL A 57 2.99 3.51 -15.26
N VAL A 58 2.18 2.91 -14.38
CA VAL A 58 0.71 2.98 -14.40
C VAL A 58 0.19 3.98 -13.39
N ALA A 59 0.82 4.08 -12.24
CA ALA A 59 0.48 5.07 -11.23
C ALA A 59 1.72 5.46 -10.41
N VAL A 60 1.63 6.64 -9.78
CA VAL A 60 2.59 7.14 -8.80
C VAL A 60 1.84 7.44 -7.51
N VAL A 61 2.28 6.87 -6.39
CA VAL A 61 1.63 7.00 -5.08
C VAL A 61 2.64 7.52 -4.06
N ASN A 62 2.57 8.81 -3.72
CA ASN A 62 3.53 9.49 -2.82
C ASN A 62 5.01 9.36 -3.23
N GLY A 63 5.28 9.08 -4.49
CA GLY A 63 6.62 8.83 -5.04
C GLY A 63 6.90 7.37 -5.39
N ASP A 64 6.16 6.41 -4.85
CA ASP A 64 6.27 5.02 -5.23
C ASP A 64 5.61 4.75 -6.58
N LEU A 65 6.28 3.97 -7.41
CA LEU A 65 5.81 3.63 -8.75
C LEU A 65 5.01 2.33 -8.71
N ILE A 66 3.91 2.31 -9.45
CA ILE A 66 3.18 1.09 -9.78
C ILE A 66 3.36 0.85 -11.28
N LEU A 67 3.89 -0.31 -11.63
CA LEU A 67 4.25 -0.69 -12.99
C LEU A 67 3.20 -1.62 -13.62
N GLU A 68 3.26 -1.79 -14.93
CA GLU A 68 2.40 -2.75 -15.63
C GLU A 68 2.70 -4.19 -15.19
N SER A 69 3.99 -4.50 -14.96
CA SER A 69 4.41 -5.78 -14.39
C SER A 69 3.82 -6.07 -13.00
N ASP A 70 3.60 -5.04 -12.18
CA ASP A 70 2.96 -5.19 -10.85
C ASP A 70 1.49 -5.60 -10.98
N ILE A 71 0.81 -5.11 -12.02
CA ILE A 71 -0.58 -5.52 -12.31
C ILE A 71 -0.62 -7.00 -12.68
N ASP A 72 0.27 -7.44 -13.55
CA ASP A 72 0.35 -8.84 -13.97
C ASP A 72 0.73 -9.75 -12.79
N GLU A 73 1.65 -9.31 -11.93
CA GLU A 73 2.00 -10.02 -10.70
C GLU A 73 0.81 -10.13 -9.75
N GLU A 74 0.08 -9.04 -9.51
CA GLU A 74 -1.09 -9.03 -8.63
C GLU A 74 -2.19 -9.97 -9.13
N LEU A 75 -2.44 -10.01 -10.44
CA LEU A 75 -3.41 -10.91 -11.06
C LEU A 75 -3.01 -12.38 -10.84
N ARG A 76 -1.72 -12.72 -11.05
CA ARG A 76 -1.19 -14.07 -10.78
C ARG A 76 -1.28 -14.40 -9.29
N PHE A 77 -0.90 -13.48 -8.41
CA PHE A 77 -0.95 -13.67 -6.97
C PHE A 77 -2.38 -13.88 -6.47
N GLU A 78 -3.35 -13.12 -6.99
CA GLU A 78 -4.77 -13.30 -6.66
C GLU A 78 -5.29 -14.69 -7.06
N SER A 79 -4.82 -15.24 -8.18
CA SER A 79 -5.26 -16.56 -8.65
C SER A 79 -4.90 -17.71 -7.71
N ILE A 80 -3.82 -17.55 -6.93
CA ILE A 80 -3.33 -18.57 -5.99
C ILE A 80 -4.13 -18.57 -4.68
N GLN A 81 -4.82 -17.46 -4.34
CA GLN A 81 -5.50 -17.32 -3.06
C GLN A 81 -6.72 -18.26 -2.94
N PRO A 82 -6.81 -19.09 -1.88
CA PRO A 82 -7.88 -20.10 -1.75
C PRO A 82 -9.26 -19.49 -1.48
N TYR A 83 -9.30 -18.25 -0.96
CA TYR A 83 -10.56 -17.57 -0.56
C TYR A 83 -10.99 -16.49 -1.57
N ARG A 84 -10.65 -16.68 -2.83
CA ARG A 84 -11.07 -15.78 -3.90
C ARG A 84 -12.59 -15.79 -4.03
N THR A 85 -13.23 -14.61 -3.96
CA THR A 85 -14.64 -14.47 -4.30
C THR A 85 -14.82 -14.76 -5.79
N ALA A 86 -15.58 -15.82 -6.09
CA ALA A 86 -15.82 -16.31 -7.45
C ALA A 86 -16.49 -15.27 -8.38
N ASN A 87 -17.08 -14.23 -7.82
CA ASN A 87 -17.88 -13.23 -8.52
C ASN A 87 -17.13 -11.91 -8.83
N GLY A 88 -15.84 -11.84 -8.58
CA GLY A 88 -15.03 -10.66 -8.88
C GLY A 88 -14.52 -10.71 -10.31
N GLU A 89 -15.16 -9.97 -11.23
CA GLU A 89 -14.57 -9.70 -12.54
C GLU A 89 -13.17 -9.10 -12.35
N GLN A 90 -12.15 -9.81 -12.80
CA GLN A 90 -10.75 -9.34 -12.75
C GLN A 90 -10.59 -8.26 -13.82
N SER A 91 -10.82 -7.00 -13.45
CA SER A 91 -10.53 -5.90 -14.36
C SER A 91 -9.21 -5.24 -13.98
N ARG A 92 -8.46 -4.83 -15.01
CA ARG A 92 -7.20 -4.10 -14.86
C ARG A 92 -7.40 -2.87 -13.96
N GLU A 93 -8.47 -2.11 -14.15
CA GLU A 93 -8.76 -0.89 -13.37
C GLU A 93 -9.00 -1.19 -11.89
N ARG A 94 -9.62 -2.33 -11.58
CA ARG A 94 -9.82 -2.78 -10.20
C ARG A 94 -8.49 -3.18 -9.57
N THR A 95 -7.63 -3.86 -10.33
CA THR A 95 -6.29 -4.23 -9.87
C THR A 95 -5.43 -3.00 -9.61
N VAL A 96 -5.43 -2.01 -10.51
CA VAL A 96 -4.73 -0.72 -10.28
C VAL A 96 -5.21 -0.04 -9.00
N ARG A 97 -6.51 0.06 -8.78
CA ARG A 97 -7.04 0.65 -7.53
C ARG A 97 -6.60 -0.10 -6.30
N ARG A 98 -6.59 -1.45 -6.35
CA ARG A 98 -6.11 -2.30 -5.26
C ARG A 98 -4.63 -2.10 -4.97
N LEU A 99 -3.80 -1.98 -6.01
CA LEU A 99 -2.38 -1.70 -5.87
C LEU A 99 -2.14 -0.34 -5.23
N ILE A 100 -2.86 0.70 -5.65
CA ILE A 100 -2.80 2.03 -5.03
C ILE A 100 -3.15 1.94 -3.54
N ASP A 101 -4.26 1.27 -3.19
CA ASP A 101 -4.69 1.11 -1.80
C ASP A 101 -3.65 0.34 -0.97
N ARG A 102 -3.13 -0.74 -1.53
CA ARG A 102 -2.05 -1.53 -0.89
C ARG A 102 -0.83 -0.67 -0.62
N THR A 103 -0.36 0.10 -1.61
CA THR A 103 0.80 0.99 -1.44
C THR A 103 0.54 2.00 -0.33
N LEU A 104 -0.62 2.66 -0.32
CA LEU A 104 -0.99 3.60 0.73
C LEU A 104 -1.02 2.95 2.13
N ILE A 105 -1.54 1.73 2.24
CA ILE A 105 -1.59 1.00 3.52
C ILE A 105 -0.17 0.63 3.98
N LEU A 106 0.65 0.09 3.09
CA LEU A 106 2.02 -0.33 3.43
C LEU A 106 2.88 0.86 3.85
N GLN A 107 2.77 2.01 3.18
CA GLN A 107 3.44 3.24 3.60
C GLN A 107 3.05 3.67 5.03
N GLN A 108 1.82 3.40 5.46
CA GLN A 108 1.42 3.67 6.85
C GLN A 108 1.93 2.58 7.81
N ALA A 109 1.93 1.32 7.40
CA ALA A 109 2.45 0.22 8.19
C ALA A 109 3.97 0.36 8.47
N GLU A 110 4.72 0.92 7.54
CA GLU A 110 6.15 1.22 7.69
C GLU A 110 6.44 2.28 8.77
N LEU A 111 5.46 3.10 9.13
CA LEU A 111 5.58 4.07 10.22
C LEU A 111 5.42 3.42 11.61
N GLU A 112 4.83 2.21 11.67
CA GLU A 112 4.53 1.48 12.91
C GLU A 112 5.07 0.02 12.81
N PRO A 113 6.38 -0.18 12.58
CA PRO A 113 6.94 -1.51 12.24
C PRO A 113 6.83 -2.51 13.39
N GLU A 114 6.95 -2.07 14.64
CA GLU A 114 6.90 -2.95 15.82
C GLU A 114 5.55 -3.68 15.95
N GLU A 115 4.47 -3.08 15.46
CA GLU A 115 3.12 -3.63 15.54
C GLU A 115 2.77 -4.50 14.33
N THR A 116 3.47 -4.32 13.20
CA THR A 116 3.09 -4.90 11.91
C THR A 116 4.09 -5.90 11.35
N ASP A 117 5.28 -5.99 11.94
CA ASP A 117 6.31 -6.93 11.47
C ASP A 117 5.85 -8.39 11.55
N ILE A 118 6.22 -9.17 10.54
CA ILE A 118 5.89 -10.59 10.42
C ILE A 118 7.18 -11.41 10.54
N SER A 119 7.29 -12.15 11.62
CA SER A 119 8.41 -13.05 11.84
C SER A 119 8.45 -14.20 10.82
N ASP A 120 9.63 -14.74 10.54
CA ASP A 120 9.78 -15.91 9.68
C ASP A 120 8.95 -17.09 10.14
N LYS A 121 8.86 -17.29 11.47
CA LYS A 121 8.04 -18.36 12.06
C LYS A 121 6.55 -18.22 11.75
N GLU A 122 6.00 -17.02 11.85
CA GLU A 122 4.60 -16.74 11.50
C GLU A 122 4.36 -16.96 10.01
N LEU A 123 5.29 -16.46 9.17
CA LEU A 123 5.21 -16.63 7.73
C LEU A 123 5.24 -18.12 7.35
N ASP A 124 6.16 -18.90 7.92
CA ASP A 124 6.27 -20.35 7.65
C ASP A 124 5.01 -21.09 8.05
N ALA A 125 4.44 -20.77 9.21
CA ALA A 125 3.19 -21.38 9.68
C ALA A 125 2.02 -21.08 8.72
N GLN A 126 1.94 -19.84 8.23
CA GLN A 126 0.90 -19.44 7.26
C GLN A 126 1.10 -20.11 5.90
N LEU A 127 2.33 -20.18 5.41
CA LEU A 127 2.63 -20.87 4.15
C LEU A 127 2.36 -22.37 4.23
N ALA A 128 2.64 -23.02 5.38
CA ALA A 128 2.28 -24.40 5.61
C ALA A 128 0.76 -24.64 5.59
N THR A 129 -0.01 -23.71 6.14
CA THR A 129 -1.48 -23.74 6.07
C THR A 129 -1.95 -23.54 4.63
N LEU A 130 -1.42 -22.56 3.93
CA LEU A 130 -1.74 -22.27 2.54
C LEU A 130 -1.52 -23.47 1.62
N ARG A 131 -0.40 -24.19 1.78
CA ARG A 131 -0.11 -25.42 1.02
C ARG A 131 -1.19 -26.49 1.18
N ARG A 132 -1.83 -26.56 2.35
CA ARG A 132 -2.94 -27.50 2.61
C ARG A 132 -4.28 -27.01 2.03
N ASP A 133 -4.50 -25.70 2.05
CA ASP A 133 -5.78 -25.09 1.69
C ASP A 133 -5.97 -24.91 0.19
N ILE A 134 -4.87 -24.86 -0.60
CA ILE A 134 -4.94 -24.76 -2.05
C ILE A 134 -5.35 -26.12 -2.65
N PRO A 135 -6.52 -26.23 -3.31
CA PRO A 135 -6.98 -27.51 -3.87
C PRO A 135 -6.02 -28.14 -4.89
N ALA A 136 -5.39 -27.31 -5.72
CA ALA A 136 -4.43 -27.75 -6.72
C ALA A 136 -3.18 -28.39 -6.11
N CYS A 137 -2.82 -28.01 -4.90
CA CYS A 137 -1.67 -28.54 -4.18
C CYS A 137 -1.71 -30.05 -3.94
N LYS A 138 -2.91 -30.66 -3.91
CA LYS A 138 -3.05 -32.11 -3.86
C LYS A 138 -2.44 -32.82 -5.06
N GLN A 139 -2.56 -32.23 -6.25
CA GLN A 139 -2.02 -32.80 -7.51
C GLN A 139 -0.52 -32.54 -7.64
N TYR A 140 -0.05 -31.43 -7.08
CA TYR A 140 1.37 -31.05 -7.13
C TYR A 140 2.20 -31.67 -5.99
N HIS A 141 1.58 -32.29 -5.01
CA HIS A 141 2.24 -32.78 -3.79
C HIS A 141 2.98 -31.68 -3.07
N CYS A 142 2.29 -30.54 -2.81
CA CYS A 142 2.88 -29.33 -2.16
C CYS A 142 3.33 -29.57 -0.72
N GLU A 143 3.03 -30.71 -0.11
CA GLU A 143 3.63 -31.15 1.14
C GLU A 143 5.15 -31.35 1.00
N THR A 144 5.63 -31.65 -0.20
CA THR A 144 7.05 -31.71 -0.52
C THR A 144 7.55 -30.35 -1.03
N GLU A 145 8.84 -30.05 -0.79
CA GLU A 145 9.43 -28.80 -1.27
C GLU A 145 9.47 -28.74 -2.80
N ALA A 146 9.77 -29.87 -3.45
CA ALA A 146 9.81 -29.97 -4.90
C ALA A 146 8.42 -29.74 -5.53
N GLY A 147 7.36 -30.31 -4.95
CA GLY A 147 5.99 -30.09 -5.39
C GLY A 147 5.53 -28.65 -5.20
N TRP A 148 5.88 -28.05 -4.08
CA TRP A 148 5.60 -26.64 -3.82
C TRP A 148 6.31 -25.73 -4.81
N GLN A 149 7.63 -25.94 -5.01
CA GLN A 149 8.43 -25.16 -5.96
C GLN A 149 7.86 -25.26 -7.38
N LYS A 150 7.46 -26.47 -7.79
CA LYS A 150 6.83 -26.68 -9.10
C LYS A 150 5.51 -25.93 -9.21
N TYR A 151 4.63 -26.02 -8.20
CA TYR A 151 3.35 -25.33 -8.19
C TYR A 151 3.51 -23.82 -8.32
N ILE A 152 4.38 -23.22 -7.47
CA ILE A 152 4.65 -21.78 -7.47
C ILE A 152 5.29 -21.34 -8.80
N GLY A 153 6.21 -22.15 -9.36
CA GLY A 153 6.83 -21.90 -10.66
C GLY A 153 5.82 -21.88 -11.80
N ASP A 154 4.87 -22.81 -11.80
CA ASP A 154 3.82 -22.88 -12.82
C ASP A 154 2.84 -21.67 -12.72
N GLN A 155 2.78 -20.97 -11.54
CA GLN A 155 2.06 -19.71 -11.36
C GLN A 155 2.91 -18.47 -11.71
N GLY A 156 4.14 -18.65 -12.16
CA GLY A 156 5.05 -17.57 -12.60
C GLY A 156 5.74 -16.83 -11.44
N PHE A 157 5.97 -17.51 -10.32
CA PHE A 157 6.75 -17.01 -9.19
C PHE A 157 7.93 -17.92 -8.86
N THR A 158 9.00 -17.34 -8.36
CA THR A 158 9.95 -18.11 -7.54
C THR A 158 9.38 -18.27 -6.11
N VAL A 159 9.86 -19.29 -5.39
CA VAL A 159 9.45 -19.49 -3.99
C VAL A 159 9.82 -18.28 -3.12
N LYS A 160 10.96 -17.63 -3.41
CA LYS A 160 11.43 -16.45 -2.70
C LYS A 160 10.49 -15.25 -2.93
N GLU A 161 10.15 -14.95 -4.17
CA GLU A 161 9.22 -13.85 -4.54
C GLU A 161 7.85 -14.08 -3.92
N PHE A 162 7.32 -15.30 -4.06
CA PHE A 162 6.03 -15.65 -3.47
C PHE A 162 6.02 -15.50 -1.95
N ARG A 163 7.10 -15.95 -1.27
CA ARG A 163 7.27 -15.83 0.17
C ARG A 163 7.24 -14.37 0.61
N GLU A 164 7.98 -13.52 -0.08
CA GLU A 164 8.02 -12.08 0.22
C GLU A 164 6.67 -11.42 -0.04
N ARG A 165 6.02 -11.75 -1.13
CA ARG A 165 4.69 -11.26 -1.47
C ARG A 165 3.63 -11.66 -0.44
N TRP A 166 3.76 -12.89 0.09
CA TRP A 166 2.87 -13.36 1.16
C TRP A 166 3.14 -12.64 2.48
N ARG A 167 4.39 -12.34 2.80
CA ARG A 167 4.77 -11.53 3.97
C ARG A 167 4.11 -10.15 3.92
N GLN A 168 4.21 -9.43 2.80
CA GLN A 168 3.59 -8.13 2.61
C GLN A 168 2.06 -8.20 2.79
N ARG A 169 1.43 -9.27 2.29
CA ARG A 169 0.01 -9.50 2.52
C ARG A 169 -0.31 -9.67 4.00
N MET A 170 0.49 -10.44 4.73
CA MET A 170 0.30 -10.63 6.18
C MET A 170 0.50 -9.32 6.95
N GLN A 171 1.50 -8.53 6.61
CA GLN A 171 1.73 -7.20 7.21
C GLN A 171 0.53 -6.29 7.01
N LEU A 172 0.01 -6.21 5.78
CA LEU A 172 -1.18 -5.43 5.46
C LEU A 172 -2.39 -5.86 6.30
N LEU A 173 -2.66 -7.16 6.40
CA LEU A 173 -3.78 -7.69 7.18
C LEU A 173 -3.59 -7.42 8.68
N LYS A 174 -2.39 -7.61 9.21
CA LYS A 174 -2.05 -7.33 10.62
C LYS A 174 -2.21 -5.83 10.93
N PHE A 175 -1.74 -4.95 10.04
CA PHE A 175 -1.95 -3.51 10.18
C PHE A 175 -3.45 -3.15 10.25
N ILE A 176 -4.27 -3.70 9.34
CA ILE A 176 -5.72 -3.48 9.34
C ILE A 176 -6.35 -3.98 10.65
N GLU A 177 -5.94 -5.15 11.13
CA GLU A 177 -6.44 -5.74 12.37
C GLU A 177 -6.10 -4.84 13.57
N VAL A 178 -4.84 -4.47 13.74
CA VAL A 178 -4.38 -3.64 14.86
C VAL A 178 -5.08 -2.28 14.84
N ARG A 179 -5.13 -1.64 13.69
CA ARG A 179 -5.64 -0.27 13.58
C ARG A 179 -7.15 -0.15 13.69
N PHE A 180 -7.91 -1.11 13.18
CA PHE A 180 -9.37 -0.99 13.07
C PHE A 180 -10.14 -1.98 13.93
N ARG A 181 -9.73 -3.27 13.94
CA ARG A 181 -10.50 -4.34 14.57
C ARG A 181 -10.56 -4.22 16.08
N ASN A 182 -9.44 -3.91 16.72
CA ASN A 182 -9.31 -3.92 18.19
C ASN A 182 -10.20 -2.89 18.91
N GLY A 183 -10.60 -1.82 18.22
CA GLY A 183 -11.48 -0.76 18.79
C GLY A 183 -12.97 -1.03 18.64
N ILE A 184 -13.38 -2.02 17.85
CA ILE A 184 -14.79 -2.28 17.53
C ILE A 184 -15.41 -3.21 18.58
N ARG A 185 -16.64 -2.88 18.98
CA ARG A 185 -17.51 -3.73 19.81
C ARG A 185 -18.86 -3.85 19.13
N ILE A 186 -19.31 -5.10 18.95
CA ILE A 186 -20.64 -5.41 18.42
C ILE A 186 -21.52 -5.72 19.59
N SER A 187 -22.66 -5.03 19.71
CA SER A 187 -23.61 -5.28 20.79
C SER A 187 -24.55 -6.45 20.46
N ASP A 188 -25.12 -7.06 21.49
CA ASP A 188 -26.15 -8.09 21.34
C ASP A 188 -27.36 -7.56 20.57
N ASP A 189 -27.69 -6.29 20.73
CA ASP A 189 -28.80 -5.65 20.02
C ASP A 189 -28.48 -5.46 18.51
N ASP A 190 -27.22 -5.16 18.14
CA ASP A 190 -26.81 -5.11 16.74
C ASP A 190 -26.97 -6.49 16.10
N ILE A 191 -26.57 -7.54 16.80
CA ILE A 191 -26.68 -8.92 16.32
C ILE A 191 -28.15 -9.33 16.13
N LYS A 192 -29.03 -9.02 17.11
CA LYS A 192 -30.48 -9.28 17.01
C LYS A 192 -31.10 -8.49 15.85
N ASN A 193 -30.78 -7.21 15.75
CA ASN A 193 -31.27 -6.37 14.65
C ASN A 193 -30.86 -6.88 13.29
N TYR A 194 -29.60 -7.31 13.11
CA TYR A 194 -29.12 -7.90 11.86
C TYR A 194 -29.86 -9.19 11.53
N TYR A 195 -30.04 -10.07 12.52
CA TYR A 195 -30.77 -11.30 12.34
C TYR A 195 -32.24 -11.04 11.93
N GLU A 196 -32.95 -10.15 12.64
CA GLU A 196 -34.36 -9.89 12.42
C GLU A 196 -34.63 -9.09 11.14
N LYS A 197 -33.82 -8.05 10.88
CA LYS A 197 -34.09 -7.09 9.78
C LYS A 197 -33.40 -7.44 8.46
N THR A 198 -32.33 -8.26 8.52
CA THR A 198 -31.57 -8.62 7.30
C THR A 198 -31.72 -10.10 6.98
N MET A 199 -31.43 -10.98 7.96
CA MET A 199 -31.40 -12.42 7.67
C MET A 199 -32.79 -13.02 7.52
N LEU A 200 -33.71 -12.78 8.47
CA LEU A 200 -35.05 -13.38 8.39
C LEU A 200 -35.80 -13.06 7.09
N PRO A 201 -35.80 -11.80 6.58
CA PRO A 201 -36.40 -11.50 5.28
C PRO A 201 -35.77 -12.27 4.13
N GLU A 202 -34.42 -12.38 4.07
CA GLU A 202 -33.74 -13.15 3.02
C GLU A 202 -34.09 -14.66 3.05
N TYR A 203 -34.20 -15.24 4.24
CA TYR A 203 -34.64 -16.64 4.38
C TYR A 203 -36.10 -16.84 3.96
N ALA A 204 -36.97 -15.86 4.28
CA ALA A 204 -38.35 -15.86 3.86
C ALA A 204 -38.52 -15.81 2.33
N GLU A 205 -37.77 -14.92 1.67
CA GLU A 205 -37.74 -14.81 0.21
C GLU A 205 -37.29 -16.11 -0.47
N ARG A 206 -36.31 -16.78 0.13
CA ARG A 206 -35.80 -18.09 -0.38
C ARG A 206 -36.66 -19.27 0.00
N HIS A 207 -37.73 -19.07 0.79
CA HIS A 207 -38.58 -20.13 1.34
C HIS A 207 -37.80 -21.21 2.12
N VAL A 208 -36.76 -20.83 2.85
CA VAL A 208 -35.91 -21.71 3.65
C VAL A 208 -36.07 -21.37 5.13
N ALA A 209 -36.12 -22.38 5.98
CA ALA A 209 -36.18 -22.15 7.42
C ALA A 209 -34.90 -21.53 7.95
N PRO A 210 -34.98 -20.39 8.69
CA PRO A 210 -33.78 -19.74 9.23
C PRO A 210 -33.16 -20.55 10.38
N PRO A 211 -31.84 -20.53 10.53
CA PRO A 211 -31.18 -21.10 11.70
C PRO A 211 -31.56 -20.31 12.96
N LYS A 212 -31.56 -20.97 14.13
CA LYS A 212 -31.84 -20.32 15.41
C LYS A 212 -30.72 -19.27 15.70
N LEU A 213 -31.10 -18.06 16.15
CA LEU A 213 -30.16 -16.99 16.47
C LEU A 213 -29.00 -17.48 17.35
N GLY A 214 -29.28 -18.21 18.45
CA GLY A 214 -28.22 -18.67 19.35
C GLY A 214 -27.16 -19.57 18.70
N SER A 215 -27.53 -20.31 17.62
CA SER A 215 -26.57 -21.18 16.92
C SER A 215 -25.64 -20.44 15.97
N ILE A 216 -26.02 -19.24 15.57
CA ILE A 216 -25.25 -18.41 14.59
C ILE A 216 -24.79 -17.09 15.15
N PHE A 217 -25.06 -16.83 16.42
CA PHE A 217 -24.72 -15.58 17.11
C PHE A 217 -23.25 -15.16 16.90
N PRO A 218 -22.23 -16.02 17.14
CA PRO A 218 -20.83 -15.63 16.92
C PRO A 218 -20.52 -15.37 15.45
N ARG A 219 -21.24 -16.01 14.54
CA ARG A 219 -21.05 -15.79 13.09
C ARG A 219 -21.61 -14.45 12.64
N ILE A 220 -22.74 -14.02 13.19
CA ILE A 220 -23.31 -12.70 12.91
C ILE A 220 -22.39 -11.62 13.50
N GLU A 221 -21.90 -11.81 14.73
CA GLU A 221 -20.94 -10.90 15.36
C GLU A 221 -19.71 -10.68 14.44
N GLU A 222 -19.11 -11.77 13.94
CA GLU A 222 -17.97 -11.68 13.03
C GLU A 222 -18.34 -10.97 11.71
N VAL A 223 -19.50 -11.24 11.13
CA VAL A 223 -19.97 -10.55 9.91
C VAL A 223 -20.10 -9.05 10.14
N LEU A 224 -20.72 -8.63 11.23
CA LEU A 224 -20.90 -7.22 11.59
C LEU A 224 -19.54 -6.55 11.87
N LEU A 225 -18.64 -7.23 12.57
CA LEU A 225 -17.30 -6.77 12.82
C LEU A 225 -16.54 -6.54 11.50
N GLN A 226 -16.58 -7.49 10.58
CA GLN A 226 -15.96 -7.36 9.26
C GLN A 226 -16.57 -6.21 8.45
N GLN A 227 -17.88 -6.00 8.52
CA GLN A 227 -18.53 -4.87 7.86
C GLN A 227 -18.05 -3.54 8.43
N GLN A 228 -17.94 -3.40 9.75
CA GLN A 228 -17.45 -2.18 10.39
C GLN A 228 -15.99 -1.91 10.06
N VAL A 229 -15.12 -2.93 10.13
CA VAL A 229 -13.72 -2.82 9.69
C VAL A 229 -13.64 -2.35 8.24
N GLY A 230 -14.44 -2.96 7.36
CA GLY A 230 -14.47 -2.58 5.94
C GLY A 230 -14.96 -1.14 5.70
N ASN A 231 -15.90 -0.64 6.50
CA ASN A 231 -16.36 0.75 6.42
C ASN A 231 -15.26 1.71 6.87
N LEU A 232 -14.67 1.49 8.04
CA LEU A 232 -13.59 2.31 8.58
C LEU A 232 -12.38 2.35 7.64
N LEU A 233 -12.00 1.19 7.10
CA LEU A 233 -10.90 1.09 6.14
C LEU A 233 -11.19 1.89 4.87
N ARG A 234 -12.41 1.82 4.34
CA ARG A 234 -12.84 2.58 3.15
C ARG A 234 -12.75 4.09 3.37
N ASP A 235 -13.28 4.57 4.49
CA ASP A 235 -13.28 6.01 4.83
C ASP A 235 -11.86 6.51 5.05
N TRP A 236 -11.02 5.72 5.71
CA TRP A 236 -9.62 6.03 5.91
C TRP A 236 -8.83 6.07 4.60
N LEU A 237 -8.99 5.07 3.72
CA LEU A 237 -8.36 5.06 2.39
C LEU A 237 -8.80 6.25 1.53
N LYS A 238 -10.08 6.64 1.61
CA LYS A 238 -10.56 7.86 0.95
C LYS A 238 -9.82 9.09 1.47
N SER A 239 -9.59 9.17 2.78
CA SER A 239 -8.81 10.26 3.39
C SER A 239 -7.35 10.24 2.95
N LEU A 240 -6.69 9.07 2.95
CA LEU A 240 -5.31 8.93 2.50
C LEU A 240 -5.12 9.35 1.04
N ARG A 241 -6.03 8.95 0.16
CA ARG A 241 -5.99 9.36 -1.25
C ARG A 241 -6.19 10.86 -1.43
N ALA A 242 -7.01 11.51 -0.58
CA ALA A 242 -7.24 12.95 -0.63
C ALA A 242 -6.05 13.76 -0.11
N GLN A 243 -5.30 13.22 0.84
CA GLN A 243 -4.11 13.86 1.44
C GLN A 243 -2.82 13.52 0.70
N GLY A 244 -2.76 12.35 0.08
CA GLY A 244 -1.60 11.86 -0.66
C GLY A 244 -1.53 12.39 -2.09
N ARG A 245 -0.37 12.16 -2.72
CA ARG A 245 -0.15 12.44 -4.14
C ARG A 245 -0.36 11.14 -4.93
N VAL A 246 -1.58 10.92 -5.39
CA VAL A 246 -1.92 9.77 -6.22
C VAL A 246 -2.17 10.25 -7.65
N ARG A 247 -1.35 9.77 -8.60
CA ARG A 247 -1.48 10.09 -10.03
C ARG A 247 -1.54 8.79 -10.83
N ILE A 248 -2.63 8.58 -11.54
CA ILE A 248 -2.77 7.49 -12.51
C ILE A 248 -2.32 8.02 -13.86
N MET A 249 -1.38 7.30 -14.50
CA MET A 249 -0.80 7.69 -15.78
C MET A 249 -1.71 7.32 -16.93
N ARG A 250 -1.74 8.17 -17.97
CA ARG A 250 -2.37 7.84 -19.25
C ARG A 250 -1.43 6.97 -20.09
N ALA A 251 -1.99 6.27 -21.06
CA ALA A 251 -1.22 5.32 -21.88
C ALA A 251 -0.07 5.98 -22.67
N ASP A 252 -0.19 7.28 -22.97
CA ASP A 252 0.74 8.11 -23.75
C ASP A 252 1.60 9.01 -22.86
N GLU A 253 1.44 8.94 -21.55
CA GLU A 253 2.12 9.81 -20.58
C GLU A 253 3.43 9.17 -20.10
N VAL A 254 4.51 9.96 -20.09
CA VAL A 254 5.80 9.55 -19.53
C VAL A 254 5.82 9.94 -18.04
N ALA A 255 6.31 9.04 -17.19
CA ALA A 255 6.49 9.33 -15.78
C ALA A 255 7.49 10.47 -15.58
N PRO A 256 7.26 11.34 -14.58
CA PRO A 256 8.13 12.47 -14.28
C PRO A 256 9.53 12.03 -13.80
#